data_a56c12044fc9b351e4ab6d60e4a98291
#
_entry.id   a56c12044fc9b351e4ab6d60e4a98291
#
_cell.length_a   1.000
_cell.length_b   1.000
_cell.length_c   1.000
_cell.angle_alpha   90.00
_cell.angle_beta   90.00
_cell.angle_gamma   90.00
#
_symmetry.space_group_name_H-M   'P 1'
#
loop_
_entity.id
_entity.type
_entity.pdbx_description
1 polymer ?
#
loop_
_entity_poly.entity_id
_entity_poly.type
_entity_poly.pdbx_seq_one_letter_code
_entity_poly.pdbx_strand_id
1 'polypeptide(L)'
;RIAQHFGLDTSTRVNMMSAVHTTETFPFKRKKNYGEVDAYYVEDSHPAIIDKATFEAAQALRLARRPKNADMISSPVPLSGKIKCAKCGSTFRQINIGETRYWGCGTYYNDTRKCDVKKVPESEIYSVFVTLYNKLRQNKKVILQPVITQLVSLKSSIMAQSREFVGIDEKIMIINDQLAMMAQLRQNGLMDEQTFRSKSNELNNSLNSLRSKRRLFLNHNEADKAITSIKSLMNILDKGPDKLIAFDEELYESMAKGITADDSGIIKSTLIGGLVINEKIERKTRK
;
A
#
# COMPACT_ATOMS: atom_id res chain seq x y z
N ARG A 1 -12.79 13.80 -8.72
CA ARG A 1 -12.22 14.68 -7.67
C ARG A 1 -11.24 15.72 -8.24
N ILE A 2 -10.45 15.40 -9.30
CA ILE A 2 -9.49 16.34 -9.90
C ILE A 2 -10.22 17.48 -10.63
N ALA A 3 -11.28 17.20 -11.39
CA ALA A 3 -12.06 18.21 -12.10
C ALA A 3 -12.74 19.22 -11.14
N GLN A 4 -13.15 18.79 -9.95
CA GLN A 4 -13.69 19.68 -8.91
C GLN A 4 -12.65 20.62 -8.30
N HIS A 5 -11.39 20.18 -8.23
CA HIS A 5 -10.29 20.97 -7.68
C HIS A 5 -9.94 22.17 -8.58
N PHE A 6 -10.12 22.03 -9.90
CA PHE A 6 -9.84 23.07 -10.89
C PHE A 6 -11.08 23.83 -11.37
N GLY A 7 -12.27 23.59 -10.76
CA GLY A 7 -13.52 24.26 -11.15
C GLY A 7 -14.02 23.91 -12.56
N LEU A 8 -13.54 22.78 -13.11
CA LEU A 8 -13.88 22.32 -14.45
C LEU A 8 -15.16 21.48 -14.43
N ASP A 9 -16.01 21.65 -15.42
CA ASP A 9 -17.21 20.86 -15.58
C ASP A 9 -16.89 19.37 -15.94
N THR A 10 -17.89 18.52 -15.89
CA THR A 10 -17.71 17.08 -16.12
C THR A 10 -17.46 16.73 -17.58
N SER A 11 -17.77 17.60 -18.56
CA SER A 11 -17.47 17.38 -19.98
C SER A 11 -15.96 17.50 -20.25
N THR A 12 -15.30 18.41 -19.56
CA THR A 12 -13.87 18.64 -19.58
C THR A 12 -13.06 17.45 -19.02
N ARG A 13 -13.71 16.63 -18.18
CA ARG A 13 -13.07 15.50 -17.51
C ARG A 13 -12.64 14.36 -18.46
N VAL A 14 -13.32 14.18 -19.59
CA VAL A 14 -12.97 13.13 -20.56
C VAL A 14 -11.67 13.47 -21.27
N ASN A 15 -11.45 14.75 -21.57
CA ASN A 15 -10.23 15.24 -22.23
C ASN A 15 -9.02 15.28 -21.28
N MET A 16 -9.24 15.55 -19.98
CA MET A 16 -8.16 15.47 -18.97
C MET A 16 -7.64 14.06 -18.72
N MET A 17 -8.46 13.01 -18.92
CA MET A 17 -8.01 11.64 -18.69
C MET A 17 -6.92 11.19 -19.67
N SER A 18 -6.82 11.80 -20.85
CA SER A 18 -5.72 11.51 -21.80
C SER A 18 -4.41 12.19 -21.42
N ALA A 19 -4.47 13.34 -20.70
CA ALA A 19 -3.29 14.09 -20.27
C ALA A 19 -2.66 13.61 -18.94
N VAL A 20 -3.34 12.74 -18.20
CA VAL A 20 -2.92 12.27 -16.86
C VAL A 20 -1.86 11.13 -16.94
N HIS A 21 -1.47 10.70 -18.13
CA HIS A 21 -0.49 9.63 -18.30
C HIS A 21 0.85 10.21 -18.74
N THR A 22 1.86 10.09 -17.90
CA THR A 22 3.25 10.38 -18.29
C THR A 22 3.94 9.11 -18.79
N THR A 23 4.76 9.26 -19.83
CA THR A 23 5.69 8.22 -20.29
C THR A 23 7.03 8.45 -19.60
N GLU A 24 7.40 7.59 -18.66
CA GLU A 24 8.64 7.80 -17.89
C GLU A 24 9.90 7.23 -18.52
N THR A 25 9.84 6.22 -19.38
CA THR A 25 11.05 5.55 -19.92
C THR A 25 10.81 4.81 -21.22
N PHE A 26 11.87 4.59 -21.96
CA PHE A 26 11.90 3.68 -23.11
C PHE A 26 12.13 2.22 -22.64
N PRO A 27 11.30 1.23 -23.05
CA PRO A 27 10.08 1.35 -23.85
C PRO A 27 8.89 1.88 -23.04
N PHE A 28 8.15 2.79 -23.62
CA PHE A 28 7.04 3.57 -23.05
C PHE A 28 6.10 2.80 -22.09
N LYS A 29 6.35 2.88 -20.79
CA LYS A 29 5.41 2.43 -19.78
C LYS A 29 4.51 3.61 -19.39
N ARG A 30 3.20 3.46 -19.61
CA ARG A 30 2.22 4.45 -19.13
C ARG A 30 2.09 4.34 -17.62
N LYS A 31 2.40 5.40 -16.90
CA LYS A 31 2.21 5.51 -15.45
C LYS A 31 1.15 6.57 -15.17
N LYS A 32 0.25 6.28 -14.23
CA LYS A 32 -0.75 7.25 -13.80
C LYS A 32 -0.07 8.35 -13.00
N ASN A 33 -0.27 9.61 -13.42
CA ASN A 33 0.22 10.76 -12.69
C ASN A 33 -0.63 10.98 -11.42
N TYR A 34 -0.01 10.92 -10.26
CA TYR A 34 -0.64 11.21 -8.96
C TYR A 34 -0.29 12.61 -8.43
N GLY A 35 0.17 13.52 -9.28
CA GLY A 35 0.64 14.85 -8.94
C GLY A 35 2.16 14.97 -8.96
N GLU A 36 2.87 13.99 -9.53
CA GLU A 36 4.33 14.00 -9.67
C GLU A 36 4.80 14.94 -10.78
N VAL A 37 3.94 15.17 -11.78
CA VAL A 37 4.19 16.07 -12.92
C VAL A 37 2.96 16.94 -13.13
N ASP A 38 3.17 18.20 -13.49
CA ASP A 38 2.11 19.14 -13.79
C ASP A 38 1.19 18.61 -14.90
N ALA A 39 -0.13 18.75 -14.69
CA ALA A 39 -1.12 18.34 -15.67
C ALA A 39 -1.49 19.52 -16.56
N TYR A 40 -1.39 19.34 -17.86
CA TYR A 40 -1.80 20.32 -18.87
C TYR A 40 -3.18 19.94 -19.39
N TYR A 41 -4.06 20.93 -19.49
CA TYR A 41 -5.33 20.80 -20.20
C TYR A 41 -5.15 21.33 -21.62
N VAL A 42 -5.46 20.48 -22.61
CA VAL A 42 -5.43 20.84 -24.03
C VAL A 42 -6.87 20.79 -24.54
N GLU A 43 -7.42 21.93 -24.88
CA GLU A 43 -8.74 22.01 -25.53
C GLU A 43 -8.67 21.41 -26.94
N ASP A 44 -9.77 20.79 -27.36
CA ASP A 44 -9.95 20.25 -28.72
C ASP A 44 -8.81 19.33 -29.22
N SER A 45 -8.17 18.61 -28.31
CA SER A 45 -7.06 17.72 -28.65
C SER A 45 -7.43 16.57 -29.62
N HIS A 46 -8.71 16.27 -29.75
CA HIS A 46 -9.27 15.31 -30.71
C HIS A 46 -10.76 15.60 -30.99
N PRO A 47 -11.32 15.15 -32.13
CA PRO A 47 -12.74 15.27 -32.40
C PRO A 47 -13.58 14.57 -31.34
N ALA A 48 -14.66 15.20 -30.89
CA ALA A 48 -15.55 14.61 -29.92
C ALA A 48 -16.23 13.35 -30.51
N ILE A 49 -16.24 12.23 -29.76
CA ILE A 49 -16.90 10.98 -30.15
C ILE A 49 -18.43 11.12 -30.09
N ILE A 50 -18.92 11.92 -29.14
CA ILE A 50 -20.33 12.26 -28.97
C ILE A 50 -20.44 13.78 -28.84
N ASP A 51 -21.51 14.36 -29.33
CA ASP A 51 -21.77 15.79 -29.19
C ASP A 51 -22.04 16.18 -27.73
N LYS A 52 -21.79 17.42 -27.40
CA LYS A 52 -21.87 17.98 -26.03
C LYS A 52 -23.29 17.83 -25.46
N ALA A 53 -24.33 18.04 -26.29
CA ALA A 53 -25.72 17.98 -25.85
C ALA A 53 -26.11 16.55 -25.44
N THR A 54 -25.69 15.53 -26.22
CA THR A 54 -25.92 14.13 -25.89
C THR A 54 -25.16 13.74 -24.59
N PHE A 55 -23.91 14.21 -24.39
CA PHE A 55 -23.17 13.97 -23.19
C PHE A 55 -23.86 14.60 -21.96
N GLU A 56 -24.29 15.85 -22.06
CA GLU A 56 -24.99 16.56 -20.98
C GLU A 56 -26.31 15.90 -20.62
N ALA A 57 -27.09 15.49 -21.64
CA ALA A 57 -28.34 14.73 -21.43
C ALA A 57 -28.07 13.40 -20.70
N ALA A 58 -27.04 12.66 -21.08
CA ALA A 58 -26.67 11.42 -20.42
C ALA A 58 -26.23 11.66 -18.96
N GLN A 59 -25.48 12.75 -18.69
CA GLN A 59 -25.10 13.11 -17.31
C GLN A 59 -26.32 13.54 -16.48
N ALA A 60 -27.24 14.31 -17.04
CA ALA A 60 -28.50 14.68 -16.37
C ALA A 60 -29.33 13.44 -15.99
N LEU A 61 -29.49 12.48 -16.93
CA LEU A 61 -30.15 11.20 -16.65
C LEU A 61 -29.44 10.40 -15.54
N ARG A 62 -28.13 10.37 -15.55
CA ARG A 62 -27.35 9.69 -14.52
C ARG A 62 -27.56 10.32 -13.14
N LEU A 63 -27.58 11.64 -13.07
CA LEU A 63 -27.86 12.38 -11.84
C LEU A 63 -29.29 12.17 -11.37
N ALA A 64 -30.29 12.22 -12.29
CA ALA A 64 -31.66 11.98 -11.96
C ALA A 64 -31.95 10.55 -11.46
N ARG A 65 -31.24 9.55 -11.99
CA ARG A 65 -31.31 8.13 -11.55
C ARG A 65 -30.49 7.83 -10.31
N ARG A 66 -29.70 8.80 -9.80
CA ARG A 66 -28.92 8.62 -8.59
C ARG A 66 -29.88 8.41 -7.40
N PRO A 67 -29.73 7.33 -6.61
CA PRO A 67 -30.57 7.13 -5.44
C PRO A 67 -30.52 8.36 -4.54
N LYS A 68 -31.67 8.82 -4.05
CA LYS A 68 -31.78 9.99 -3.15
C LYS A 68 -30.88 9.87 -1.91
N ASN A 69 -30.51 8.64 -1.54
CA ASN A 69 -29.63 8.32 -0.41
C ASN A 69 -28.14 8.19 -0.82
N ALA A 70 -27.77 8.50 -2.06
CA ALA A 70 -26.37 8.41 -2.50
C ALA A 70 -25.47 9.47 -1.85
N ASP A 71 -26.08 10.54 -1.30
CA ASP A 71 -25.39 11.57 -0.52
C ASP A 71 -25.41 11.29 0.99
N MET A 72 -26.24 10.35 1.44
CA MET A 72 -26.00 9.66 2.70
C MET A 72 -24.85 8.65 2.44
N ILE A 73 -23.66 9.16 2.30
CA ILE A 73 -22.46 8.41 2.60
C ILE A 73 -22.68 8.05 4.07
N SER A 74 -23.22 6.85 4.31
CA SER A 74 -23.14 6.24 5.63
C SER A 74 -21.71 6.44 6.08
N SER A 75 -21.50 7.05 7.22
CA SER A 75 -20.17 7.25 7.81
C SER A 75 -19.35 5.99 7.49
N PRO A 76 -18.18 6.10 6.87
CA PRO A 76 -17.47 4.93 6.43
C PRO A 76 -17.33 4.01 7.63
N VAL A 77 -17.92 2.82 7.55
CA VAL A 77 -17.87 1.86 8.66
C VAL A 77 -16.40 1.64 9.01
N PRO A 78 -16.00 1.74 10.27
CA PRO A 78 -14.60 1.79 10.73
C PRO A 78 -13.68 0.75 10.10
N LEU A 79 -14.22 -0.46 9.89
CA LEU A 79 -13.49 -1.61 9.35
C LEU A 79 -13.59 -1.74 7.83
N SER A 80 -14.30 -0.81 7.14
CA SER A 80 -14.50 -0.88 5.69
C SER A 80 -13.18 -0.77 4.93
N GLY A 81 -12.91 -1.77 4.08
CA GLY A 81 -11.66 -1.84 3.30
C GLY A 81 -10.43 -2.28 4.09
N LYS A 82 -10.51 -2.39 5.43
CA LYS A 82 -9.36 -2.69 6.31
C LYS A 82 -9.21 -4.17 6.63
N ILE A 83 -10.24 -4.99 6.40
CA ILE A 83 -10.19 -6.44 6.65
C ILE A 83 -9.94 -7.18 5.35
N LYS A 84 -8.90 -8.00 5.32
CA LYS A 84 -8.54 -8.87 4.19
C LYS A 84 -8.67 -10.34 4.57
N CYS A 85 -9.05 -11.16 3.60
CA CYS A 85 -9.10 -12.60 3.76
C CYS A 85 -7.68 -13.17 3.79
N ALA A 86 -7.35 -13.97 4.80
CA ALA A 86 -6.05 -14.63 4.93
C ALA A 86 -5.82 -15.64 3.79
N LYS A 87 -6.89 -16.23 3.23
CA LYS A 87 -6.82 -17.28 2.23
C LYS A 87 -6.72 -16.77 0.81
N CYS A 88 -7.55 -15.79 0.41
CA CYS A 88 -7.62 -15.31 -0.97
C CYS A 88 -7.22 -13.84 -1.14
N GLY A 89 -6.87 -13.11 -0.07
CA GLY A 89 -6.49 -11.70 -0.11
C GLY A 89 -7.62 -10.70 -0.38
N SER A 90 -8.82 -11.19 -0.69
CA SER A 90 -9.99 -10.33 -0.99
C SER A 90 -10.42 -9.53 0.24
N THR A 91 -10.93 -8.33 0.02
CA THR A 91 -11.49 -7.50 1.08
C THR A 91 -12.80 -8.08 1.59
N PHE A 92 -12.99 -8.03 2.91
CA PHE A 92 -14.25 -8.41 3.53
C PHE A 92 -15.31 -7.33 3.29
N ARG A 93 -16.56 -7.77 3.21
CA ARG A 93 -17.74 -6.90 3.09
C ARG A 93 -18.59 -7.02 4.34
N GLN A 94 -19.19 -5.92 4.75
CA GLN A 94 -20.16 -5.93 5.85
C GLN A 94 -21.46 -6.60 5.40
N ILE A 95 -22.03 -7.40 6.28
CA ILE A 95 -23.24 -8.16 6.07
C ILE A 95 -24.09 -8.06 7.32
N ASN A 96 -25.33 -7.64 7.18
CA ASN A 96 -26.27 -7.56 8.29
C ASN A 96 -27.19 -8.80 8.26
N ILE A 97 -27.26 -9.50 9.37
CA ILE A 97 -28.15 -10.66 9.55
C ILE A 97 -28.96 -10.39 10.83
N GLY A 98 -30.22 -10.01 10.65
CA GLY A 98 -31.01 -9.47 11.73
C GLY A 98 -30.33 -8.22 12.30
N GLU A 99 -30.19 -8.15 13.60
CA GLU A 99 -29.53 -7.04 14.32
C GLU A 99 -28.01 -7.22 14.40
N THR A 100 -27.47 -8.35 13.98
CA THR A 100 -26.03 -8.63 14.11
C THR A 100 -25.28 -8.28 12.83
N ARG A 101 -24.19 -7.55 12.98
CA ARG A 101 -23.27 -7.21 11.90
C ARG A 101 -22.16 -8.24 11.80
N TYR A 102 -21.88 -8.66 10.57
CA TYR A 102 -20.82 -9.60 10.23
C TYR A 102 -19.92 -9.01 9.16
N TRP A 103 -18.70 -9.49 9.13
CA TRP A 103 -17.74 -9.25 8.05
C TRP A 103 -17.43 -10.56 7.34
N GLY A 104 -17.57 -10.60 6.03
CA GLY A 104 -17.39 -11.81 5.24
C GLY A 104 -16.53 -11.59 4.01
N CYS A 105 -15.82 -12.64 3.58
CA CYS A 105 -14.94 -12.59 2.42
C CYS A 105 -15.71 -12.27 1.15
N GLY A 106 -15.29 -11.22 0.42
CA GLY A 106 -15.94 -10.81 -0.82
C GLY A 106 -15.90 -11.89 -1.90
N THR A 107 -14.83 -12.68 -1.99
CA THR A 107 -14.73 -13.80 -2.94
C THR A 107 -15.69 -14.94 -2.58
N TYR A 108 -15.82 -15.28 -1.31
CA TYR A 108 -16.78 -16.31 -0.86
C TYR A 108 -18.22 -15.97 -1.27
N TYR A 109 -18.64 -14.73 -1.14
CA TYR A 109 -19.99 -14.30 -1.50
C TYR A 109 -20.21 -14.17 -3.00
N ASN A 110 -19.15 -14.03 -3.79
CA ASN A 110 -19.25 -14.01 -5.25
C ASN A 110 -19.17 -15.42 -5.86
N ASP A 111 -18.28 -16.27 -5.33
CA ASP A 111 -18.07 -17.64 -5.82
C ASP A 111 -17.46 -18.50 -4.68
N THR A 112 -18.29 -19.33 -4.07
CA THR A 112 -17.92 -20.20 -2.95
C THR A 112 -16.85 -21.24 -3.31
N ARG A 113 -16.64 -21.53 -4.60
CA ARG A 113 -15.60 -22.45 -5.07
C ARG A 113 -14.20 -21.84 -5.00
N LYS A 114 -14.10 -20.50 -4.99
CA LYS A 114 -12.81 -19.78 -4.97
C LYS A 114 -12.32 -19.48 -3.56
N CYS A 115 -13.19 -19.44 -2.58
CA CYS A 115 -12.84 -19.23 -1.19
C CYS A 115 -13.92 -19.84 -0.29
N ASP A 116 -13.52 -20.43 0.81
CA ASP A 116 -14.40 -21.07 1.81
C ASP A 116 -14.46 -20.30 3.14
N VAL A 117 -13.72 -19.19 3.25
CA VAL A 117 -13.71 -18.35 4.47
C VAL A 117 -15.06 -17.68 4.66
N LYS A 118 -15.74 -18.07 5.74
CA LYS A 118 -17.07 -17.60 6.10
C LYS A 118 -17.02 -16.19 6.72
N LYS A 119 -18.10 -15.82 7.36
CA LYS A 119 -18.27 -14.52 8.03
C LYS A 119 -17.74 -14.58 9.48
N VAL A 120 -17.28 -13.41 9.96
CA VAL A 120 -16.87 -13.18 11.34
C VAL A 120 -17.77 -12.11 11.93
N PRO A 121 -18.31 -12.26 13.14
CA PRO A 121 -19.08 -11.22 13.81
C PRO A 121 -18.22 -9.95 14.05
N GLU A 122 -18.81 -8.77 13.83
CA GLU A 122 -18.13 -7.49 14.06
C GLU A 122 -17.69 -7.34 15.53
N SER A 123 -18.54 -7.79 16.45
CA SER A 123 -18.24 -7.75 17.89
C SER A 123 -17.00 -8.56 18.27
N GLU A 124 -16.73 -9.67 17.59
CA GLU A 124 -15.53 -10.46 17.79
C GLU A 124 -14.27 -9.72 17.34
N ILE A 125 -14.34 -9.01 16.22
CA ILE A 125 -13.24 -8.19 15.71
C ILE A 125 -12.95 -7.03 16.68
N TYR A 126 -14.00 -6.39 17.19
CA TYR A 126 -13.87 -5.32 18.18
C TYR A 126 -13.25 -5.83 19.48
N SER A 127 -13.68 -6.99 19.98
CA SER A 127 -13.13 -7.57 21.21
C SER A 127 -11.65 -7.93 21.08
N VAL A 128 -11.25 -8.41 19.90
CA VAL A 128 -9.85 -8.69 19.58
C VAL A 128 -9.01 -7.40 19.62
N PHE A 129 -9.50 -6.29 19.06
CA PHE A 129 -8.78 -5.02 19.14
C PHE A 129 -8.65 -4.52 20.58
N VAL A 130 -9.71 -4.59 21.37
CA VAL A 130 -9.69 -4.22 22.79
C VAL A 130 -8.67 -5.05 23.57
N THR A 131 -8.64 -6.35 23.34
CA THR A 131 -7.68 -7.26 23.97
C THR A 131 -6.24 -6.93 23.56
N LEU A 132 -6.02 -6.71 22.27
CA LEU A 132 -4.72 -6.34 21.71
C LEU A 132 -4.21 -5.00 22.29
N TYR A 133 -5.08 -4.00 22.34
CA TYR A 133 -4.73 -2.70 22.93
C TYR A 133 -4.30 -2.87 24.39
N ASN A 134 -5.11 -3.54 25.20
CA ASN A 134 -4.84 -3.73 26.63
C ASN A 134 -3.53 -4.52 26.86
N LYS A 135 -3.26 -5.57 26.08
CA LYS A 135 -2.00 -6.30 26.13
C LYS A 135 -0.81 -5.41 25.79
N LEU A 136 -0.92 -4.61 24.71
CA LEU A 136 0.14 -3.70 24.32
C LEU A 136 0.36 -2.60 25.35
N ARG A 137 -0.71 -2.02 25.89
CA ARG A 137 -0.64 -0.95 26.91
C ARG A 137 0.09 -1.42 28.16
N GLN A 138 -0.26 -2.60 28.65
CA GLN A 138 0.36 -3.20 29.85
C GLN A 138 1.81 -3.61 29.62
N ASN A 139 2.14 -4.13 28.44
CA ASN A 139 3.44 -4.73 28.16
C ASN A 139 4.27 -3.91 27.16
N LYS A 140 3.96 -2.63 26.93
CA LYS A 140 4.59 -1.80 25.89
C LYS A 140 6.13 -1.78 25.98
N LYS A 141 6.68 -1.68 27.19
CA LYS A 141 8.13 -1.67 27.41
C LYS A 141 8.77 -3.02 27.05
N VAL A 142 8.08 -4.12 27.38
CA VAL A 142 8.61 -5.47 27.14
C VAL A 142 8.49 -5.87 25.67
N ILE A 143 7.46 -5.39 24.97
CA ILE A 143 7.18 -5.75 23.57
C ILE A 143 7.86 -4.77 22.61
N LEU A 144 7.66 -3.46 22.78
CA LEU A 144 8.07 -2.45 21.80
C LEU A 144 9.51 -1.97 21.99
N GLN A 145 10.00 -1.88 23.22
CA GLN A 145 11.35 -1.39 23.49
C GLN A 145 12.45 -2.28 22.87
N PRO A 146 12.40 -3.62 22.98
CA PRO A 146 13.39 -4.48 22.33
C PRO A 146 13.38 -4.35 20.80
N VAL A 147 12.19 -4.19 20.20
CA VAL A 147 12.07 -3.99 18.75
C VAL A 147 12.75 -2.69 18.32
N ILE A 148 12.52 -1.59 19.04
CA ILE A 148 13.21 -0.31 18.76
C ILE A 148 14.72 -0.48 18.91
N THR A 149 15.19 -1.12 19.97
CA THR A 149 16.62 -1.33 20.22
C THR A 149 17.26 -2.13 19.08
N GLN A 150 16.62 -3.20 18.64
CA GLN A 150 17.10 -4.01 17.52
C GLN A 150 17.12 -3.22 16.19
N LEU A 151 16.08 -2.43 15.90
CA LEU A 151 16.04 -1.59 14.71
C LEU A 151 17.10 -0.49 14.74
N VAL A 152 17.36 0.13 15.90
CA VAL A 152 18.41 1.12 16.07
C VAL A 152 19.79 0.48 15.89
N SER A 153 20.02 -0.71 16.44
CA SER A 153 21.26 -1.48 16.24
C SER A 153 21.46 -1.84 14.77
N LEU A 154 20.42 -2.32 14.09
CA LEU A 154 20.46 -2.59 12.66
C LEU A 154 20.79 -1.33 11.85
N LYS A 155 20.15 -0.21 12.18
CA LYS A 155 20.42 1.09 11.56
C LYS A 155 21.90 1.50 11.74
N SER A 156 22.44 1.40 12.95
CA SER A 156 23.84 1.77 13.21
C SER A 156 24.82 0.88 12.45
N SER A 157 24.54 -0.42 12.32
CA SER A 157 25.35 -1.35 11.52
C SER A 157 25.35 -0.98 10.03
N ILE A 158 24.18 -0.63 9.47
CA ILE A 158 24.06 -0.17 8.09
C ILE A 158 24.78 1.17 7.90
N MET A 159 24.67 2.11 8.85
CA MET A 159 25.35 3.41 8.79
C MET A 159 26.87 3.30 8.88
N ALA A 160 27.39 2.38 9.67
CA ALA A 160 28.84 2.13 9.74
C ALA A 160 29.42 1.71 8.37
N GLN A 161 28.61 1.02 7.56
CA GLN A 161 28.97 0.64 6.19
C GLN A 161 28.69 1.78 5.16
N SER A 162 27.95 2.83 5.54
CA SER A 162 27.40 3.81 4.59
C SER A 162 28.41 4.80 4.00
N ARG A 163 29.63 4.93 4.56
CA ARG A 163 30.70 5.74 3.95
C ARG A 163 31.11 5.27 2.55
N GLU A 164 30.80 4.01 2.21
CA GLU A 164 31.06 3.44 0.88
C GLU A 164 29.95 3.73 -0.14
N PHE A 165 28.81 4.33 0.29
CA PHE A 165 27.60 4.45 -0.54
C PHE A 165 27.51 5.74 -1.34
N VAL A 166 28.32 6.75 -1.05
CA VAL A 166 28.35 7.98 -1.84
C VAL A 166 28.82 7.65 -3.26
N GLY A 167 27.98 7.96 -4.26
CA GLY A 167 28.30 7.74 -5.67
C GLY A 167 27.97 6.34 -6.22
N ILE A 168 27.22 5.50 -5.51
CA ILE A 168 26.81 4.17 -6.06
C ILE A 168 25.97 4.31 -7.33
N ASP A 169 25.03 5.23 -7.37
CA ASP A 169 24.17 5.43 -8.57
C ASP A 169 24.98 5.92 -9.76
N GLU A 170 25.95 6.80 -9.53
CA GLU A 170 26.90 7.25 -10.56
C GLU A 170 27.76 6.08 -11.10
N LYS A 171 28.30 5.25 -10.20
CA LYS A 171 29.07 4.07 -10.59
C LYS A 171 28.22 3.05 -11.38
N ILE A 172 26.96 2.86 -10.99
CA ILE A 172 26.03 1.99 -11.73
C ILE A 172 25.78 2.55 -13.14
N MET A 173 25.62 3.87 -13.28
CA MET A 173 25.43 4.53 -14.57
C MET A 173 26.67 4.33 -15.46
N ILE A 174 27.87 4.62 -14.93
CA ILE A 174 29.13 4.43 -15.67
C ILE A 174 29.29 2.98 -16.16
N ILE A 175 29.00 1.99 -15.34
CA ILE A 175 29.12 0.58 -15.74
C ILE A 175 28.08 0.22 -16.82
N ASN A 176 26.86 0.74 -16.75
CA ASN A 176 25.86 0.52 -17.79
C ASN A 176 26.30 1.16 -19.12
N ASP A 177 26.87 2.36 -19.09
CA ASP A 177 27.39 3.03 -20.28
C ASP A 177 28.57 2.26 -20.88
N GLN A 178 29.46 1.71 -20.05
CA GLN A 178 30.55 0.85 -20.49
C GLN A 178 30.03 -0.43 -21.17
N LEU A 179 29.02 -1.09 -20.59
CA LEU A 179 28.40 -2.27 -21.19
C LEU A 179 27.74 -1.94 -22.53
N ALA A 180 27.05 -0.81 -22.64
CA ALA A 180 26.45 -0.34 -23.89
C ALA A 180 27.51 -0.07 -24.96
N MET A 181 28.59 0.63 -24.60
CA MET A 181 29.70 0.91 -25.50
C MET A 181 30.37 -0.38 -25.99
N MET A 182 30.61 -1.34 -25.12
CA MET A 182 31.18 -2.65 -25.49
C MET A 182 30.26 -3.42 -26.45
N ALA A 183 28.93 -3.35 -26.22
CA ALA A 183 27.97 -3.98 -27.16
C ALA A 183 28.05 -3.36 -28.56
N GLN A 184 28.20 -2.01 -28.65
CA GLN A 184 28.41 -1.32 -29.94
C GLN A 184 29.73 -1.70 -30.61
N LEU A 185 30.83 -1.76 -29.86
CA LEU A 185 32.14 -2.17 -30.37
C LEU A 185 32.09 -3.60 -30.94
N ARG A 186 31.38 -4.51 -30.26
CA ARG A 186 31.17 -5.87 -30.76
C ARG A 186 30.34 -5.89 -32.05
N GLN A 187 29.22 -5.12 -32.09
CA GLN A 187 28.39 -5.03 -33.30
C GLN A 187 29.18 -4.51 -34.52
N ASN A 188 30.11 -3.59 -34.29
CA ASN A 188 30.95 -3.01 -35.31
C ASN A 188 32.18 -3.90 -35.69
N GLY A 189 32.30 -5.11 -35.11
CA GLY A 189 33.39 -6.02 -35.36
C GLY A 189 34.75 -5.59 -34.77
N LEU A 190 34.74 -4.57 -33.90
CA LEU A 190 35.96 -4.01 -33.26
C LEU A 190 36.35 -4.72 -31.96
N MET A 191 35.54 -5.68 -31.50
CA MET A 191 35.80 -6.48 -30.30
C MET A 191 35.48 -7.96 -30.58
N ASP A 192 36.41 -8.84 -30.24
CA ASP A 192 36.19 -10.29 -30.32
C ASP A 192 35.26 -10.80 -29.23
N GLU A 193 34.65 -11.95 -29.49
CA GLU A 193 33.63 -12.55 -28.62
C GLU A 193 34.18 -12.93 -27.23
N GLN A 194 35.42 -13.42 -27.17
CA GLN A 194 36.02 -13.87 -25.92
C GLN A 194 36.31 -12.70 -24.99
N THR A 195 36.89 -11.61 -25.51
CA THR A 195 37.15 -10.37 -24.79
C THR A 195 35.84 -9.72 -24.35
N PHE A 196 34.81 -9.69 -25.20
CA PHE A 196 33.49 -9.18 -24.85
C PHE A 196 32.88 -9.94 -23.67
N ARG A 197 32.88 -11.28 -23.72
CA ARG A 197 32.32 -12.12 -22.66
C ARG A 197 33.06 -11.92 -21.31
N SER A 198 34.39 -11.93 -21.35
CA SER A 198 35.20 -11.76 -20.14
C SER A 198 34.93 -10.43 -19.46
N LYS A 199 35.02 -9.32 -20.19
CA LYS A 199 34.78 -7.97 -19.66
C LYS A 199 33.34 -7.73 -19.27
N SER A 200 32.38 -8.25 -20.06
CA SER A 200 30.97 -8.15 -19.70
C SER A 200 30.63 -8.89 -18.42
N ASN A 201 31.21 -10.05 -18.18
CA ASN A 201 31.04 -10.79 -16.93
C ASN A 201 31.62 -10.03 -15.72
N GLU A 202 32.80 -9.43 -15.86
CA GLU A 202 33.46 -8.64 -14.82
C GLU A 202 32.57 -7.41 -14.45
N LEU A 203 32.10 -6.66 -15.45
CA LEU A 203 31.25 -5.51 -15.26
C LEU A 203 29.89 -5.89 -14.65
N ASN A 204 29.29 -6.99 -15.10
CA ASN A 204 28.05 -7.49 -14.51
C ASN A 204 28.20 -7.93 -13.05
N ASN A 205 29.33 -8.56 -12.67
CA ASN A 205 29.62 -8.90 -11.30
C ASN A 205 29.76 -7.63 -10.43
N SER A 206 30.44 -6.61 -10.93
CA SER A 206 30.57 -5.31 -10.29
C SER A 206 29.21 -4.63 -10.14
N LEU A 207 28.38 -4.67 -11.19
CA LEU A 207 27.01 -4.12 -11.19
C LEU A 207 26.13 -4.81 -10.13
N ASN A 208 26.19 -6.13 -10.05
CA ASN A 208 25.42 -6.90 -9.06
C ASN A 208 25.87 -6.58 -7.63
N SER A 209 27.16 -6.41 -7.40
CA SER A 209 27.71 -5.97 -6.11
C SER A 209 27.19 -4.57 -5.72
N LEU A 210 27.25 -3.60 -6.64
CA LEU A 210 26.73 -2.24 -6.43
C LEU A 210 25.22 -2.20 -6.19
N ARG A 211 24.44 -2.99 -6.97
CA ARG A 211 23.00 -3.12 -6.76
C ARG A 211 22.64 -3.72 -5.39
N SER A 212 23.41 -4.71 -4.95
CA SER A 212 23.25 -5.29 -3.61
C SER A 212 23.50 -4.25 -2.52
N LYS A 213 24.60 -3.48 -2.64
CA LYS A 213 24.90 -2.36 -1.74
C LYS A 213 23.79 -1.32 -1.74
N ARG A 214 23.30 -0.89 -2.92
CA ARG A 214 22.18 0.05 -3.07
C ARG A 214 20.93 -0.43 -2.33
N ARG A 215 20.61 -1.71 -2.44
CA ARG A 215 19.45 -2.33 -1.77
C ARG A 215 19.58 -2.24 -0.24
N LEU A 216 20.77 -2.47 0.31
CA LEU A 216 21.01 -2.31 1.73
C LEU A 216 20.78 -0.86 2.20
N PHE A 217 21.18 0.13 1.40
CA PHE A 217 20.96 1.54 1.70
C PHE A 217 19.46 1.93 1.66
N LEU A 218 18.70 1.42 0.70
CA LEU A 218 17.25 1.64 0.64
C LEU A 218 16.52 1.05 1.86
N ASN A 219 16.98 -0.09 2.38
CA ASN A 219 16.46 -0.69 3.60
C ASN A 219 16.70 0.19 4.85
N HIS A 220 17.72 1.06 4.85
CA HIS A 220 17.96 2.03 5.91
C HIS A 220 16.78 3.00 6.09
N ASN A 221 16.25 3.55 4.99
CA ASN A 221 15.09 4.45 5.03
C ASN A 221 13.82 3.75 5.55
N GLU A 222 13.67 2.45 5.29
CA GLU A 222 12.57 1.64 5.82
C GLU A 222 12.72 1.42 7.33
N ALA A 223 13.94 1.18 7.81
CA ALA A 223 14.20 1.05 9.24
C ALA A 223 13.88 2.37 10.00
N ASP A 224 14.24 3.53 9.45
CA ASP A 224 13.90 4.83 10.04
C ASP A 224 12.38 5.05 10.11
N LYS A 225 11.67 4.73 9.04
CA LYS A 225 10.21 4.80 9.02
C LYS A 225 9.59 3.85 10.05
N ALA A 226 10.13 2.64 10.18
CA ALA A 226 9.67 1.66 11.16
C ALA A 226 9.91 2.15 12.60
N ILE A 227 11.12 2.64 12.92
CA ILE A 227 11.45 3.21 14.23
C ILE A 227 10.51 4.36 14.57
N THR A 228 10.32 5.30 13.65
CA THR A 228 9.42 6.45 13.84
C THR A 228 7.98 6.00 14.09
N SER A 229 7.51 5.04 13.31
CA SER A 229 6.15 4.50 13.45
C SER A 229 5.95 3.75 14.78
N ILE A 230 6.93 2.98 15.25
CA ILE A 230 6.85 2.27 16.53
C ILE A 230 6.91 3.27 17.70
N LYS A 231 7.74 4.32 17.60
CA LYS A 231 7.73 5.41 18.58
C LYS A 231 6.38 6.15 18.62
N SER A 232 5.76 6.38 17.45
CA SER A 232 4.41 6.94 17.37
C SER A 232 3.39 6.01 18.02
N LEU A 233 3.48 4.70 17.80
CA LEU A 233 2.64 3.70 18.47
C LEU A 233 2.78 3.77 19.99
N MET A 234 4.02 3.86 20.50
CA MET A 234 4.27 4.03 21.94
C MET A 234 3.61 5.30 22.48
N ASN A 235 3.74 6.41 21.76
CA ASN A 235 3.12 7.69 22.16
C ASN A 235 1.59 7.63 22.17
N ILE A 236 0.97 6.96 21.18
CA ILE A 236 -0.47 6.72 21.15
C ILE A 236 -0.89 5.89 22.36
N LEU A 237 -0.17 4.82 22.67
CA LEU A 237 -0.41 4.01 23.85
C LEU A 237 -0.22 4.81 25.16
N ASP A 238 0.72 5.75 25.23
CA ASP A 238 0.96 6.57 26.43
C ASP A 238 -0.14 7.60 26.66
N LYS A 239 -0.69 8.17 25.60
CA LYS A 239 -1.77 9.16 25.67
C LYS A 239 -3.17 8.53 25.80
N GLY A 240 -3.30 7.29 25.36
CA GLY A 240 -4.56 6.57 25.40
C GLY A 240 -4.95 6.09 26.81
N PRO A 241 -6.16 5.57 26.96
CA PRO A 241 -6.66 5.09 28.25
C PRO A 241 -5.82 3.92 28.80
N ASP A 242 -5.70 3.82 30.13
CA ASP A 242 -4.97 2.72 30.76
C ASP A 242 -5.60 1.35 30.47
N LYS A 243 -6.93 1.32 30.32
CA LYS A 243 -7.69 0.14 29.95
C LYS A 243 -8.81 0.52 28.98
N LEU A 244 -8.83 -0.12 27.84
CA LEU A 244 -9.90 0.01 26.87
C LEU A 244 -11.02 -1.00 27.22
N ILE A 245 -12.26 -0.53 27.33
CA ILE A 245 -13.43 -1.34 27.68
C ILE A 245 -14.25 -1.68 26.43
N ALA A 246 -14.36 -0.74 25.50
CA ALA A 246 -15.09 -0.86 24.25
C ALA A 246 -14.22 -0.47 23.06
N PHE A 247 -14.63 -0.85 21.85
CA PHE A 247 -13.96 -0.46 20.63
C PHE A 247 -14.01 1.06 20.45
N ASP A 248 -12.87 1.65 20.16
CA ASP A 248 -12.68 3.05 19.85
C ASP A 248 -12.15 3.18 18.43
N GLU A 249 -12.92 3.85 17.58
CA GLU A 249 -12.62 3.98 16.14
C GLU A 249 -11.40 4.86 15.90
N GLU A 250 -11.28 6.00 16.57
CA GLU A 250 -10.16 6.92 16.38
C GLU A 250 -8.86 6.28 16.82
N LEU A 251 -8.90 5.57 17.94
CA LEU A 251 -7.76 4.84 18.45
C LEU A 251 -7.37 3.71 17.51
N TYR A 252 -8.34 2.96 16.97
CA TYR A 252 -8.11 1.93 15.98
C TYR A 252 -7.44 2.50 14.72
N GLU A 253 -7.96 3.61 14.18
CA GLU A 253 -7.43 4.25 12.98
C GLU A 253 -6.00 4.78 13.17
N SER A 254 -5.71 5.29 14.37
CA SER A 254 -4.37 5.78 14.71
C SER A 254 -3.32 4.66 14.83
N MET A 255 -3.73 3.44 15.22
CA MET A 255 -2.82 2.34 15.54
C MET A 255 -2.76 1.25 14.46
N ALA A 256 -3.88 0.94 13.79
CA ALA A 256 -4.01 -0.22 12.91
C ALA A 256 -3.99 0.17 11.43
N LYS A 257 -3.15 -0.52 10.64
CA LYS A 257 -3.14 -0.43 9.17
C LYS A 257 -4.14 -1.36 8.52
N GLY A 258 -4.45 -2.48 9.15
CA GLY A 258 -5.40 -3.45 8.63
C GLY A 258 -5.45 -4.72 9.43
N ILE A 259 -6.42 -5.53 9.08
CA ILE A 259 -6.70 -6.83 9.71
C ILE A 259 -6.68 -7.90 8.62
N THR A 260 -6.14 -9.07 8.95
CA THR A 260 -6.28 -10.28 8.14
C THR A 260 -7.00 -11.32 8.96
N ALA A 261 -8.10 -11.85 8.44
CA ALA A 261 -8.95 -12.80 9.13
C ALA A 261 -9.24 -14.05 8.27
N ASP A 262 -9.43 -15.18 8.92
CA ASP A 262 -9.89 -16.41 8.32
C ASP A 262 -10.95 -17.09 9.23
N ASP A 263 -11.29 -18.32 8.91
CA ASP A 263 -12.24 -19.13 9.67
C ASP A 263 -11.61 -19.91 10.83
N SER A 264 -10.29 -19.89 11.00
CA SER A 264 -9.58 -20.52 12.12
C SER A 264 -9.86 -19.83 13.48
N GLY A 265 -10.44 -18.63 13.42
CA GLY A 265 -10.66 -17.78 14.59
C GLY A 265 -9.42 -17.04 15.04
N ILE A 266 -8.40 -16.95 14.20
CA ILE A 266 -7.22 -16.12 14.43
C ILE A 266 -7.36 -14.82 13.61
N ILE A 267 -7.26 -13.69 14.29
CA ILE A 267 -7.21 -12.37 13.67
C ILE A 267 -5.78 -11.86 13.75
N LYS A 268 -5.21 -11.53 12.59
CA LYS A 268 -3.90 -10.90 12.47
C LYS A 268 -4.10 -9.41 12.30
N SER A 269 -3.70 -8.63 13.28
CA SER A 269 -3.74 -7.18 13.24
C SER A 269 -2.38 -6.62 12.85
N THR A 270 -2.33 -5.86 11.76
CA THR A 270 -1.13 -5.15 11.32
C THR A 270 -1.19 -3.73 11.84
N LEU A 271 -0.25 -3.36 12.69
CA LEU A 271 -0.15 -2.04 13.31
C LEU A 271 0.77 -1.11 12.50
N ILE A 272 0.74 0.19 12.83
CA ILE A 272 1.75 1.14 12.35
C ILE A 272 3.15 0.63 12.73
N GLY A 273 4.13 0.86 11.85
CA GLY A 273 5.48 0.28 12.02
C GLY A 273 5.64 -1.16 11.55
N GLY A 274 4.55 -1.78 11.01
CA GLY A 274 4.61 -3.13 10.45
C GLY A 274 4.56 -4.27 11.48
N LEU A 275 4.30 -3.95 12.75
CA LEU A 275 4.12 -4.96 13.79
C LEU A 275 2.84 -5.77 13.52
N VAL A 276 2.97 -7.08 13.45
CA VAL A 276 1.83 -8.00 13.25
C VAL A 276 1.60 -8.79 14.52
N ILE A 277 0.39 -8.69 15.06
CA ILE A 277 -0.02 -9.41 16.27
C ILE A 277 -1.19 -10.32 15.94
N ASN A 278 -1.09 -11.56 16.37
CA ASN A 278 -2.12 -12.57 16.20
C ASN A 278 -2.89 -12.73 17.50
N GLU A 279 -4.20 -12.58 17.43
CA GLU A 279 -5.10 -12.82 18.55
C GLU A 279 -6.14 -13.85 18.15
N LYS A 280 -6.44 -14.76 19.07
CA LYS A 280 -7.48 -15.78 18.89
C LYS A 280 -8.82 -15.24 19.37
N ILE A 281 -9.85 -15.41 18.56
CA ILE A 281 -11.23 -15.10 18.95
C ILE A 281 -11.68 -16.12 19.99
N GLU A 282 -12.06 -15.66 21.16
CA GLU A 282 -12.76 -16.47 22.16
C GLU A 282 -14.23 -16.62 21.73
N ARG A 283 -14.54 -17.64 20.94
CA ARG A 283 -15.92 -17.94 20.60
C ARG A 283 -16.63 -18.45 21.86
N LYS A 284 -17.56 -17.67 22.40
CA LYS A 284 -18.50 -18.16 23.39
C LYS A 284 -19.30 -19.30 22.72
N THR A 285 -19.05 -20.51 23.10
CA THR A 285 -19.89 -21.67 22.73
C THR A 285 -21.32 -21.33 23.16
N ARG A 286 -22.21 -21.13 22.18
CA ARG A 286 -23.64 -21.10 22.48
C ARG A 286 -24.01 -22.49 23.02
N LYS A 287 -24.33 -22.56 24.33
CA LYS A 287 -25.05 -23.69 24.90
C LYS A 287 -26.48 -23.70 24.39
#